data_ca917ac49fba2f1de745c59dc1c31f35
#
_entry.id   ca917ac49fba2f1de745c59dc1c31f35
#
_cell.length_a   1.000
_cell.length_b   1.000
_cell.length_c   1.000
_cell.angle_alpha   90.00
_cell.angle_beta   90.00
_cell.angle_gamma   90.00
#
_symmetry.space_group_name_H-M   'P 1'
#
loop_
_entity.id
_entity.type
_entity.pdbx_description
1 polymer ?
#
loop_
_entity_poly.entity_id
_entity_poly.type
_entity_poly.pdbx_seq_one_letter_code
_entity_poly.pdbx_strand_id
1 'polypeptide(L)'
;MLVQLGAAVAVLAVTAGVGPTGRFDVPVNGFAAATTVLREGSPESVGLDPAPIEAAKATIAGSPLFPGAVTLLAHDGVIVDRTATGKAVRYADATTELPAEQQVPMRVDTIFDVASVTKLFTSIAVLGLVEDGKVDIEKPVSTYLPEFGVNGKATITVKHLLTHTSGLEPFIPLWRDYPDKAARIKAVMDHAPSAPPGSVYTYSDLNLITLGVLVERQRGESLDSVVTKRITTPLGLTDTGYNPPASKRDRIAATEYQTTPARGMVRGEVHDENAWSLGGVAGHAGVFSTAEDLAVLGQTILNGGTYRGKRILREATVREMLTNHNAAYPGNAHGLGFELDQRWYMGGLAGPRTAGHTGFTGTSLVLDPASRSIAVLLTNRVHPVRTNGSINSAREALASGLARALAVRPRQGPTAWYTATGGATLLTGPLRSTGPVSVSFAAFVDTDAGDSLVVEFEDGGEWRALPLRVSGPGAPEQEVSGLSGSGHRSWWTVHAIGPVGAPVTVRWRYVTDSRYSGRGVTLDRITVTDSRRILLDGEKQPHLIRPLGWGPKTR
;
A
#
# COMPACT_ATOMS: atom_id res chain seq x y z
N MET A 1 47.69 -29.27 -46.74
CA MET A 1 47.60 -28.17 -45.76
C MET A 1 46.19 -27.53 -45.87
N LEU A 2 45.27 -28.05 -45.11
CA LEU A 2 43.89 -27.46 -45.01
C LEU A 2 43.83 -26.72 -43.68
N VAL A 3 43.54 -25.42 -43.78
CA VAL A 3 43.25 -24.55 -42.62
C VAL A 3 41.74 -24.56 -42.41
N GLN A 4 41.30 -25.11 -41.28
CA GLN A 4 39.91 -25.00 -40.83
C GLN A 4 39.75 -23.68 -40.08
N LEU A 5 38.92 -22.75 -40.61
CA LEU A 5 38.39 -21.63 -39.88
C LEU A 5 37.18 -22.09 -39.02
N GLY A 6 37.36 -22.06 -37.73
CA GLY A 6 36.24 -22.22 -36.78
C GLY A 6 35.47 -20.92 -36.62
N ALA A 7 34.21 -20.90 -37.00
CA ALA A 7 33.30 -19.79 -36.73
C ALA A 7 32.77 -19.93 -35.29
N ALA A 8 33.12 -18.97 -34.44
CA ALA A 8 32.52 -18.83 -33.11
C ALA A 8 31.11 -18.24 -33.23
N VAL A 9 30.09 -19.03 -32.93
CA VAL A 9 28.73 -18.58 -32.79
C VAL A 9 28.58 -17.92 -31.40
N ALA A 10 28.50 -16.61 -31.36
CA ALA A 10 28.13 -15.88 -30.15
C ALA A 10 26.65 -16.09 -29.90
N VAL A 11 26.31 -16.89 -28.89
CA VAL A 11 24.94 -16.98 -28.37
C VAL A 11 24.67 -15.71 -27.59
N LEU A 12 23.95 -14.79 -28.20
CA LEU A 12 23.34 -13.67 -27.50
C LEU A 12 22.27 -14.24 -26.56
N ALA A 13 22.58 -14.28 -25.27
CA ALA A 13 21.58 -14.50 -24.23
C ALA A 13 20.59 -13.35 -24.28
N VAL A 14 19.40 -13.61 -24.82
CA VAL A 14 18.26 -12.71 -24.71
C VAL A 14 17.90 -12.63 -23.23
N THR A 15 18.33 -11.56 -22.57
CA THR A 15 17.87 -11.22 -21.22
C THR A 15 16.37 -10.95 -21.29
N ALA A 16 15.61 -11.85 -20.68
CA ALA A 16 14.16 -11.74 -20.57
C ALA A 16 13.78 -10.38 -19.98
N GLY A 17 13.01 -9.65 -20.75
CA GLY A 17 12.05 -8.65 -20.40
C GLY A 17 12.35 -7.71 -19.24
N VAL A 18 12.96 -6.60 -19.54
CA VAL A 18 12.72 -5.37 -18.79
C VAL A 18 11.23 -5.03 -19.02
N GLY A 19 10.38 -5.30 -18.03
CA GLY A 19 9.00 -4.82 -18.06
C GLY A 19 9.00 -3.28 -18.20
N PRO A 20 7.93 -2.67 -18.72
CA PRO A 20 7.91 -1.24 -18.95
C PRO A 20 7.99 -0.50 -17.62
N THR A 21 9.16 0.04 -17.32
CA THR A 21 9.38 0.92 -16.19
C THR A 21 8.46 2.14 -16.30
N GLY A 22 7.95 2.61 -15.17
CA GLY A 22 7.13 3.83 -15.13
C GLY A 22 5.70 3.69 -15.70
N ARG A 23 5.15 2.48 -15.85
CA ARG A 23 3.79 2.23 -16.36
C ARG A 23 2.85 1.73 -15.25
N PHE A 24 1.68 2.38 -15.13
CA PHE A 24 0.60 1.95 -14.24
C PHE A 24 -0.38 0.99 -14.92
N ASP A 25 -0.60 1.19 -16.21
CA ASP A 25 -1.54 0.45 -17.06
C ASP A 25 -0.98 -0.87 -17.63
N VAL A 26 0.20 -1.29 -17.17
CA VAL A 26 0.84 -2.56 -17.52
C VAL A 26 1.34 -3.24 -16.24
N PRO A 27 0.42 -3.80 -15.42
CA PRO A 27 0.79 -4.42 -14.15
C PRO A 27 1.68 -5.66 -14.35
N VAL A 28 2.69 -5.80 -13.49
CA VAL A 28 3.61 -6.94 -13.48
C VAL A 28 2.99 -8.08 -12.67
N ASN A 29 3.12 -9.32 -13.14
CA ASN A 29 2.53 -10.48 -12.46
C ASN A 29 3.50 -11.28 -11.57
N GLY A 30 4.80 -11.02 -11.62
CA GLY A 30 5.82 -11.73 -10.85
C GLY A 30 6.56 -10.84 -9.87
N PHE A 31 7.40 -11.43 -9.07
CA PHE A 31 8.37 -10.73 -8.25
C PHE A 31 9.42 -10.00 -9.11
N ALA A 32 10.06 -8.99 -8.54
CA ALA A 32 11.26 -8.41 -9.12
C ALA A 32 12.40 -9.45 -9.11
N ALA A 33 13.43 -9.25 -9.95
CA ALA A 33 14.59 -10.14 -9.93
C ALA A 33 15.25 -10.13 -8.53
N ALA A 34 15.64 -11.30 -8.03
CA ALA A 34 16.32 -11.45 -6.74
C ALA A 34 17.63 -10.64 -6.64
N THR A 35 18.16 -10.22 -7.77
CA THR A 35 19.34 -9.35 -7.90
C THR A 35 19.02 -7.86 -7.82
N THR A 36 17.73 -7.48 -7.82
CA THR A 36 17.34 -6.06 -7.71
C THR A 36 17.75 -5.49 -6.35
N VAL A 37 18.54 -4.42 -6.38
CA VAL A 37 19.05 -3.72 -5.20
C VAL A 37 18.67 -2.27 -5.30
N LEU A 38 18.24 -1.68 -4.21
CA LEU A 38 17.92 -0.26 -4.13
C LEU A 38 19.18 0.58 -4.44
N ARG A 39 19.02 1.58 -5.30
CA ARG A 39 20.02 2.58 -5.67
C ARG A 39 19.36 3.94 -5.82
N GLU A 40 20.11 5.01 -5.61
CA GLU A 40 19.63 6.37 -5.82
C GLU A 40 19.42 6.65 -7.33
N GLY A 41 18.44 7.49 -7.64
CA GLY A 41 18.15 7.96 -8.99
C GLY A 41 17.09 9.05 -9.01
N SER A 42 16.75 9.55 -10.19
CA SER A 42 15.65 10.51 -10.34
C SER A 42 14.37 9.81 -10.82
N PRO A 43 13.19 10.42 -10.59
CA PRO A 43 11.93 9.90 -11.12
C PRO A 43 11.98 9.62 -12.62
N GLU A 44 12.56 10.55 -13.40
CA GLU A 44 12.65 10.44 -14.86
C GLU A 44 13.51 9.26 -15.29
N SER A 45 14.55 8.91 -14.51
CA SER A 45 15.45 7.79 -14.83
C SER A 45 14.74 6.44 -14.91
N VAL A 46 13.55 6.33 -14.31
CA VAL A 46 12.67 5.16 -14.32
C VAL A 46 11.30 5.47 -14.94
N GLY A 47 11.21 6.53 -15.74
CA GLY A 47 10.02 6.87 -16.50
C GLY A 47 8.86 7.45 -15.68
N LEU A 48 9.10 7.92 -14.46
CA LEU A 48 8.10 8.60 -13.63
C LEU A 48 8.00 10.08 -13.95
N ASP A 49 6.81 10.65 -13.71
CA ASP A 49 6.59 12.10 -13.71
C ASP A 49 6.92 12.66 -12.31
N PRO A 50 7.85 13.61 -12.17
CA PRO A 50 8.20 14.16 -10.87
C PRO A 50 7.08 15.01 -10.25
N ALA A 51 6.22 15.65 -11.06
CA ALA A 51 5.27 16.64 -10.57
C ALA A 51 4.29 16.09 -9.51
N PRO A 52 3.67 14.90 -9.64
CA PRO A 52 2.83 14.32 -8.59
C PRO A 52 3.60 13.98 -7.31
N ILE A 53 4.88 13.61 -7.41
CA ILE A 53 5.75 13.33 -6.26
C ILE A 53 6.00 14.63 -5.48
N GLU A 54 6.38 15.70 -6.18
CA GLU A 54 6.64 17.00 -5.54
C GLU A 54 5.36 17.58 -4.90
N ALA A 55 4.20 17.43 -5.53
CA ALA A 55 2.92 17.83 -4.94
C ALA A 55 2.60 17.06 -3.65
N ALA A 56 2.86 15.76 -3.60
CA ALA A 56 2.68 14.94 -2.40
C ALA A 56 3.63 15.36 -1.27
N LYS A 57 4.90 15.63 -1.60
CA LYS A 57 5.89 16.14 -0.63
C LYS A 57 5.49 17.49 -0.06
N ALA A 58 5.00 18.41 -0.89
CA ALA A 58 4.51 19.71 -0.45
C ALA A 58 3.33 19.57 0.52
N THR A 59 2.40 18.64 0.23
CA THR A 59 1.27 18.32 1.14
C THR A 59 1.76 17.82 2.49
N ILE A 60 2.76 16.94 2.51
CA ILE A 60 3.33 16.40 3.74
C ILE A 60 4.09 17.49 4.52
N ALA A 61 4.93 18.28 3.84
CA ALA A 61 5.69 19.35 4.47
C ALA A 61 4.80 20.45 5.08
N GLY A 62 3.63 20.72 4.48
CA GLY A 62 2.65 21.69 4.96
C GLY A 62 1.69 21.16 6.02
N SER A 63 1.79 19.88 6.42
CA SER A 63 0.84 19.28 7.36
C SER A 63 1.06 19.79 8.80
N PRO A 64 0.02 20.28 9.49
CA PRO A 64 0.11 20.67 10.90
C PRO A 64 -0.01 19.47 11.87
N LEU A 65 -0.27 18.26 11.36
CA LEU A 65 -0.63 17.09 12.18
C LEU A 65 0.58 16.39 12.81
N PHE A 66 1.78 16.78 12.46
CA PHE A 66 3.02 16.22 13.01
C PHE A 66 4.17 17.23 12.94
N PRO A 67 5.08 17.23 13.93
CA PRO A 67 6.24 18.12 13.93
C PRO A 67 7.24 17.85 12.80
N GLY A 68 7.32 16.61 12.31
CA GLY A 68 8.24 16.27 11.24
C GLY A 68 7.94 14.91 10.59
N ALA A 69 8.53 14.73 9.41
CA ALA A 69 8.35 13.53 8.60
C ALA A 69 9.62 13.17 7.80
N VAL A 70 9.75 11.88 7.50
CA VAL A 70 10.66 11.36 6.47
C VAL A 70 9.82 10.61 5.44
N THR A 71 10.01 10.93 4.16
CA THR A 71 9.44 10.22 3.02
C THR A 71 10.51 9.45 2.27
N LEU A 72 10.18 8.27 1.75
CA LEU A 72 10.98 7.56 0.78
C LEU A 72 10.07 6.92 -0.24
N LEU A 73 10.34 7.17 -1.52
CA LEU A 73 9.66 6.55 -2.65
C LEU A 73 10.68 5.80 -3.50
N ALA A 74 10.33 4.56 -3.87
CA ALA A 74 11.16 3.79 -4.79
C ALA A 74 10.30 3.09 -5.86
N HIS A 75 10.87 2.93 -7.05
CA HIS A 75 10.27 2.24 -8.19
C HIS A 75 11.33 1.45 -8.94
N ASP A 76 11.04 0.17 -9.25
CA ASP A 76 11.94 -0.75 -9.98
C ASP A 76 13.39 -0.75 -9.41
N GLY A 77 13.53 -0.76 -8.08
CA GLY A 77 14.82 -0.77 -7.41
C GLY A 77 15.55 0.60 -7.38
N VAL A 78 14.88 1.68 -7.79
CA VAL A 78 15.44 3.04 -7.74
C VAL A 78 14.72 3.86 -6.68
N ILE A 79 15.46 4.39 -5.71
CA ILE A 79 14.97 5.40 -4.78
C ILE A 79 14.86 6.70 -5.56
N VAL A 80 13.62 7.14 -5.80
CA VAL A 80 13.30 8.32 -6.62
C VAL A 80 13.01 9.56 -5.78
N ASP A 81 12.78 9.39 -4.49
CA ASP A 81 12.68 10.46 -3.50
C ASP A 81 13.09 9.94 -2.12
N ARG A 82 13.82 10.77 -1.38
CA ARG A 82 14.12 10.58 0.03
C ARG A 82 14.26 11.96 0.66
N THR A 83 13.25 12.37 1.42
CA THR A 83 13.16 13.74 1.95
C THR A 83 12.82 13.72 3.44
N ALA A 84 13.41 14.66 4.20
CA ALA A 84 13.07 14.92 5.60
C ALA A 84 12.55 16.35 5.74
N THR A 85 11.52 16.54 6.56
CA THR A 85 10.93 17.85 6.83
C THR A 85 10.60 18.01 8.32
N GLY A 86 10.71 19.22 8.85
CA GLY A 86 10.32 19.55 10.22
C GLY A 86 11.31 19.09 11.28
N LYS A 87 10.81 18.67 12.44
CA LYS A 87 11.57 18.40 13.65
C LYS A 87 11.37 16.98 14.19
N ALA A 88 12.47 16.32 14.53
CA ALA A 88 12.46 15.03 15.24
C ALA A 88 12.10 15.21 16.73
N VAL A 89 12.48 16.35 17.31
CA VAL A 89 12.07 16.78 18.67
C VAL A 89 11.73 18.26 18.59
N ARG A 90 10.51 18.62 18.95
CA ARG A 90 10.04 20.01 18.95
C ARG A 90 9.61 20.50 20.33
N TYR A 91 9.08 19.61 21.17
CA TYR A 91 8.45 19.96 22.43
C TYR A 91 9.25 19.43 23.64
N ALA A 92 9.25 20.18 24.73
CA ALA A 92 9.81 19.79 26.03
C ALA A 92 8.83 18.90 26.81
N ASP A 93 7.54 19.19 26.71
CA ASP A 93 6.43 18.48 27.35
C ASP A 93 5.20 18.46 26.44
N ALA A 94 4.00 18.20 26.99
CA ALA A 94 2.75 18.07 26.21
C ALA A 94 2.32 19.37 25.51
N THR A 95 2.79 20.54 25.94
CA THR A 95 2.30 21.86 25.50
C THR A 95 3.40 22.87 25.20
N THR A 96 4.59 22.68 25.77
CA THR A 96 5.70 23.65 25.72
C THR A 96 6.65 23.33 24.57
N GLU A 97 6.77 24.21 23.60
CA GLU A 97 7.79 24.09 22.57
C GLU A 97 9.18 24.39 23.15
N LEU A 98 10.18 23.63 22.72
CA LEU A 98 11.58 23.92 22.99
C LEU A 98 11.99 25.22 22.25
N PRO A 99 12.92 26.00 22.82
CA PRO A 99 13.62 27.05 22.08
C PRO A 99 14.16 26.51 20.74
N ALA A 100 14.17 27.31 19.71
CA ALA A 100 14.50 26.88 18.35
C ALA A 100 15.85 26.16 18.23
N GLU A 101 16.84 26.61 19.02
CA GLU A 101 18.21 26.05 19.08
C GLU A 101 18.30 24.69 19.80
N GLN A 102 17.26 24.33 20.57
CA GLN A 102 17.14 23.04 21.27
C GLN A 102 16.28 22.03 20.49
N GLN A 103 15.56 22.50 19.48
CA GLN A 103 14.77 21.61 18.63
C GLN A 103 15.69 20.77 17.74
N VAL A 104 15.44 19.47 17.70
CA VAL A 104 16.24 18.55 16.87
C VAL A 104 15.63 18.50 15.46
N PRO A 105 16.37 18.84 14.40
CA PRO A 105 15.87 18.75 13.03
C PRO A 105 15.60 17.30 12.63
N MET A 106 14.58 17.11 11.80
CA MET A 106 14.35 15.83 11.13
C MET A 106 15.45 15.59 10.10
N ARG A 107 15.91 14.37 9.96
CA ARG A 107 16.96 13.96 9.01
C ARG A 107 16.50 12.70 8.27
N VAL A 108 17.00 12.47 7.07
CA VAL A 108 16.65 11.29 6.27
C VAL A 108 17.02 9.96 6.95
N ASP A 109 18.01 10.00 7.84
CA ASP A 109 18.49 8.89 8.66
C ASP A 109 17.88 8.88 10.07
N THR A 110 16.84 9.68 10.33
CA THR A 110 16.11 9.67 11.60
C THR A 110 15.47 8.31 11.82
N ILE A 111 15.65 7.79 13.04
CA ILE A 111 15.10 6.50 13.49
C ILE A 111 13.74 6.76 14.16
N PHE A 112 12.75 5.95 13.84
CA PHE A 112 11.39 6.05 14.38
C PHE A 112 10.99 4.79 15.10
N ASP A 113 10.24 4.91 16.18
CA ASP A 113 9.39 3.83 16.67
C ASP A 113 8.33 3.56 15.60
N VAL A 114 8.40 2.40 14.96
CA VAL A 114 7.48 2.08 13.84
C VAL A 114 6.17 1.45 14.30
N ALA A 115 5.95 1.33 15.60
CA ALA A 115 4.74 0.80 16.23
C ALA A 115 4.30 -0.52 15.56
N SER A 116 3.06 -0.59 15.08
CA SER A 116 2.47 -1.81 14.51
C SER A 116 3.14 -2.31 13.22
N VAL A 117 4.00 -1.54 12.55
CA VAL A 117 4.84 -2.09 11.46
C VAL A 117 5.77 -3.19 12.00
N THR A 118 6.02 -3.25 13.33
CA THR A 118 6.66 -4.37 14.03
C THR A 118 6.03 -5.71 13.68
N LYS A 119 4.71 -5.77 13.47
CA LYS A 119 3.96 -6.99 13.16
C LYS A 119 4.48 -7.70 11.90
N LEU A 120 5.02 -6.95 10.95
CA LEU A 120 5.64 -7.51 9.75
C LEU A 120 6.89 -8.33 10.10
N PHE A 121 7.73 -7.84 11.01
CA PHE A 121 8.93 -8.57 11.46
C PHE A 121 8.56 -9.85 12.22
N THR A 122 7.54 -9.78 13.09
CA THR A 122 7.03 -10.94 13.81
C THR A 122 6.44 -11.98 12.85
N SER A 123 5.66 -11.56 11.86
CA SER A 123 5.07 -12.45 10.85
C SER A 123 6.13 -13.13 9.99
N ILE A 124 7.17 -12.40 9.57
CA ILE A 124 8.32 -12.97 8.84
C ILE A 124 9.04 -14.00 9.73
N ALA A 125 9.22 -13.73 11.03
CA ALA A 125 9.83 -14.67 11.97
C ALA A 125 9.00 -15.95 12.13
N VAL A 126 7.65 -15.84 12.20
CA VAL A 126 6.73 -16.99 12.23
C VAL A 126 6.82 -17.80 10.93
N LEU A 127 6.80 -17.13 9.77
CA LEU A 127 6.90 -17.80 8.48
C LEU A 127 8.27 -18.48 8.28
N GLY A 128 9.33 -17.92 8.88
CA GLY A 128 10.62 -18.60 8.97
C GLY A 128 10.58 -19.89 9.80
N LEU A 129 9.71 -19.98 10.82
CA LEU A 129 9.46 -21.25 11.54
C LEU A 129 8.67 -22.23 10.69
N VAL A 130 7.76 -21.74 9.85
CA VAL A 130 7.03 -22.60 8.89
C VAL A 130 7.99 -23.20 7.87
N GLU A 131 8.90 -22.42 7.32
CA GLU A 131 9.92 -22.92 6.39
C GLU A 131 10.88 -23.94 7.01
N ASP A 132 11.16 -23.80 8.30
CA ASP A 132 11.98 -24.75 9.07
C ASP A 132 11.20 -25.99 9.51
N GLY A 133 9.88 -26.10 9.18
CA GLY A 133 9.03 -27.22 9.54
C GLY A 133 8.67 -27.28 11.05
N LYS A 134 8.92 -26.20 11.79
CA LYS A 134 8.65 -26.13 13.23
C LYS A 134 7.22 -25.71 13.56
N VAL A 135 6.57 -24.98 12.65
CA VAL A 135 5.20 -24.47 12.79
C VAL A 135 4.42 -24.76 11.52
N ASP A 136 3.18 -25.17 11.68
CA ASP A 136 2.17 -25.28 10.64
C ASP A 136 1.08 -24.25 10.95
N ILE A 137 0.80 -23.34 10.03
CA ILE A 137 -0.15 -22.25 10.27
C ILE A 137 -1.60 -22.71 10.42
N GLU A 138 -1.94 -23.88 9.88
CA GLU A 138 -3.29 -24.46 9.98
C GLU A 138 -3.51 -25.19 11.31
N LYS A 139 -2.46 -25.45 12.09
CA LYS A 139 -2.59 -26.09 13.39
C LYS A 139 -3.00 -25.10 14.49
N PRO A 140 -3.74 -25.57 15.52
CA PRO A 140 -4.03 -24.77 16.69
C PRO A 140 -2.75 -24.25 17.36
N VAL A 141 -2.79 -23.01 17.85
CA VAL A 141 -1.69 -22.38 18.60
C VAL A 141 -1.33 -23.21 19.83
N SER A 142 -2.32 -23.87 20.46
CA SER A 142 -2.12 -24.76 21.61
C SER A 142 -1.24 -25.97 21.32
N THR A 143 -1.02 -26.33 20.07
CA THR A 143 -0.03 -27.34 19.66
C THR A 143 1.39 -26.91 20.03
N TYR A 144 1.67 -25.60 20.03
CA TYR A 144 2.98 -24.99 20.26
C TYR A 144 3.07 -24.29 21.60
N LEU A 145 1.94 -23.78 22.10
CA LEU A 145 1.74 -23.10 23.39
C LEU A 145 0.54 -23.75 24.09
N PRO A 146 0.72 -24.88 24.79
CA PRO A 146 -0.39 -25.60 25.44
C PRO A 146 -1.24 -24.73 26.36
N GLU A 147 -0.60 -23.77 27.06
CA GLU A 147 -1.25 -22.81 27.96
C GLU A 147 -2.21 -21.86 27.24
N PHE A 148 -2.10 -21.68 25.91
CA PHE A 148 -3.02 -20.87 25.14
C PHE A 148 -4.37 -21.55 24.90
N GLY A 149 -4.45 -22.88 24.94
CA GLY A 149 -5.61 -23.68 24.57
C GLY A 149 -6.82 -23.63 25.53
N VAL A 150 -6.82 -22.69 26.48
CA VAL A 150 -7.87 -22.51 27.50
C VAL A 150 -8.92 -21.47 27.08
N ASN A 151 -10.03 -21.42 27.81
CA ASN A 151 -11.06 -20.37 27.70
C ASN A 151 -11.61 -20.16 26.27
N GLY A 152 -11.87 -21.27 25.55
CA GLY A 152 -12.46 -21.22 24.21
C GLY A 152 -11.47 -21.06 23.05
N LYS A 153 -10.14 -21.10 23.32
CA LYS A 153 -9.09 -20.86 22.29
C LYS A 153 -8.51 -22.13 21.67
N ALA A 154 -8.98 -23.31 22.05
CA ALA A 154 -8.40 -24.60 21.63
C ALA A 154 -8.32 -24.78 20.09
N THR A 155 -9.20 -24.12 19.34
CA THR A 155 -9.29 -24.20 17.87
C THR A 155 -8.67 -23.00 17.15
N ILE A 156 -8.16 -21.99 17.87
CA ILE A 156 -7.50 -20.83 17.23
C ILE A 156 -6.19 -21.32 16.62
N THR A 157 -6.07 -21.21 15.29
CA THR A 157 -4.86 -21.57 14.55
C THR A 157 -3.85 -20.41 14.50
N VAL A 158 -2.60 -20.72 14.15
CA VAL A 158 -1.58 -19.70 13.90
C VAL A 158 -2.01 -18.76 12.77
N LYS A 159 -2.69 -19.29 11.74
CA LYS A 159 -3.27 -18.50 10.65
C LYS A 159 -4.31 -17.49 11.14
N HIS A 160 -5.21 -17.88 12.06
CA HIS A 160 -6.18 -16.95 12.65
C HIS A 160 -5.50 -15.76 13.33
N LEU A 161 -4.34 -15.98 13.99
CA LEU A 161 -3.58 -14.89 14.59
C LEU A 161 -2.93 -13.98 13.54
N LEU A 162 -2.32 -14.56 12.48
CA LEU A 162 -1.67 -13.82 11.40
C LEU A 162 -2.65 -12.99 10.55
N THR A 163 -3.92 -13.39 10.51
CA THR A 163 -4.95 -12.75 9.67
C THR A 163 -5.98 -11.96 10.48
N HIS A 164 -5.79 -11.83 11.80
CA HIS A 164 -6.70 -11.12 12.70
C HIS A 164 -8.14 -11.66 12.70
N THR A 165 -8.28 -12.98 12.57
CA THR A 165 -9.58 -13.68 12.58
C THR A 165 -9.75 -14.61 13.79
N SER A 166 -8.95 -14.41 14.83
CA SER A 166 -8.96 -15.24 16.05
C SER A 166 -10.18 -15.02 16.94
N GLY A 167 -10.89 -13.88 16.81
CA GLY A 167 -11.94 -13.46 17.72
C GLY A 167 -11.42 -12.82 19.02
N LEU A 168 -10.11 -12.67 19.20
CA LEU A 168 -9.53 -11.97 20.36
C LEU A 168 -9.80 -10.47 20.27
N GLU A 169 -9.98 -9.83 21.42
CA GLU A 169 -10.15 -8.39 21.55
C GLU A 169 -8.94 -7.60 21.01
N PRO A 170 -9.14 -6.36 20.54
CA PRO A 170 -8.06 -5.54 19.99
C PRO A 170 -6.92 -5.31 20.98
N PHE A 171 -7.25 -5.10 22.25
CA PHE A 171 -6.32 -4.62 23.26
C PHE A 171 -6.84 -4.94 24.68
N ILE A 172 -5.93 -5.28 25.59
CA ILE A 172 -6.15 -5.28 27.06
C ILE A 172 -5.03 -4.49 27.72
N PRO A 173 -5.28 -3.71 28.79
CA PRO A 173 -4.28 -2.82 29.37
C PRO A 173 -3.30 -3.56 30.28
N LEU A 174 -2.41 -4.36 29.67
CA LEU A 174 -1.45 -5.22 30.38
C LEU A 174 -0.55 -4.43 31.35
N TRP A 175 -0.07 -3.26 30.90
CA TRP A 175 0.82 -2.41 31.67
C TRP A 175 0.19 -1.90 32.98
N ARG A 176 -1.14 -1.76 33.00
CA ARG A 176 -1.87 -1.20 34.14
C ARG A 176 -2.35 -2.29 35.12
N ASP A 177 -2.88 -3.38 34.56
CA ASP A 177 -3.67 -4.34 35.32
C ASP A 177 -2.86 -5.53 35.84
N TYR A 178 -1.61 -5.69 35.37
CA TYR A 178 -0.77 -6.84 35.75
C TYR A 178 0.64 -6.39 36.17
N PRO A 179 1.21 -6.97 37.26
CA PRO A 179 2.38 -6.43 37.94
C PRO A 179 3.69 -6.61 37.17
N ASP A 180 3.85 -7.70 36.43
CA ASP A 180 5.12 -8.06 35.79
C ASP A 180 4.92 -8.75 34.44
N LYS A 181 6.02 -8.96 33.72
CA LYS A 181 6.02 -9.57 32.38
C LYS A 181 5.36 -10.96 32.37
N ALA A 182 5.62 -11.79 33.38
CA ALA A 182 5.07 -13.14 33.43
C ALA A 182 3.55 -13.12 33.58
N ALA A 183 3.04 -12.28 34.50
CA ALA A 183 1.61 -12.08 34.70
C ALA A 183 0.91 -11.49 33.44
N ARG A 184 1.57 -10.55 32.74
CA ARG A 184 1.06 -9.96 31.50
C ARG A 184 0.96 -10.98 30.37
N ILE A 185 2.00 -11.80 30.16
CA ILE A 185 1.96 -12.88 29.17
C ILE A 185 0.89 -13.90 29.56
N LYS A 186 0.81 -14.30 30.83
CA LYS A 186 -0.25 -15.21 31.30
C LYS A 186 -1.65 -14.64 31.03
N ALA A 187 -1.87 -13.35 31.25
CA ALA A 187 -3.14 -12.69 30.95
C ALA A 187 -3.53 -12.82 29.47
N VAL A 188 -2.59 -12.63 28.54
CA VAL A 188 -2.85 -12.86 27.11
C VAL A 188 -3.14 -14.33 26.82
N MET A 189 -2.40 -15.26 27.43
CA MET A 189 -2.63 -16.70 27.27
C MET A 189 -3.98 -17.16 27.84
N ASP A 190 -4.48 -16.51 28.89
CA ASP A 190 -5.76 -16.85 29.52
C ASP A 190 -6.96 -16.08 28.92
N HIS A 191 -6.74 -14.99 28.18
CA HIS A 191 -7.82 -14.14 27.71
C HIS A 191 -8.76 -14.88 26.75
N ALA A 192 -10.07 -14.85 27.05
CA ALA A 192 -11.08 -15.50 26.22
C ALA A 192 -11.34 -14.69 24.94
N PRO A 193 -11.64 -15.33 23.80
CA PRO A 193 -12.08 -14.58 22.61
C PRO A 193 -13.48 -14.02 22.81
N SER A 194 -13.76 -12.84 22.24
CA SER A 194 -15.08 -12.20 22.27
C SER A 194 -15.99 -12.70 21.13
N ALA A 195 -15.44 -13.42 20.15
CA ALA A 195 -16.17 -14.03 19.04
C ALA A 195 -15.55 -15.38 18.67
N PRO A 196 -16.33 -16.31 18.04
CA PRO A 196 -15.78 -17.57 17.57
C PRO A 196 -14.63 -17.36 16.56
N PRO A 197 -13.56 -18.18 16.61
CA PRO A 197 -12.48 -18.10 15.63
C PRO A 197 -13.00 -18.24 14.19
N GLY A 198 -12.52 -17.40 13.30
CA GLY A 198 -12.93 -17.38 11.89
C GLY A 198 -14.30 -16.75 11.61
N SER A 199 -14.99 -16.20 12.62
CA SER A 199 -16.33 -15.60 12.41
C SER A 199 -16.29 -14.11 12.11
N VAL A 200 -15.27 -13.39 12.59
CA VAL A 200 -15.11 -11.94 12.44
C VAL A 200 -13.66 -11.59 12.19
N TYR A 201 -13.43 -10.49 11.48
CA TYR A 201 -12.15 -9.80 11.46
C TYR A 201 -12.10 -8.81 12.62
N THR A 202 -11.10 -8.95 13.49
CA THR A 202 -10.82 -7.99 14.57
C THR A 202 -9.31 -7.80 14.68
N TYR A 203 -8.83 -6.62 14.26
CA TYR A 203 -7.43 -6.26 14.44
C TYR A 203 -7.08 -6.32 15.93
N SER A 204 -6.11 -7.17 16.30
CA SER A 204 -5.81 -7.47 17.70
C SER A 204 -4.30 -7.52 17.94
N ASP A 205 -3.83 -6.74 18.91
CA ASP A 205 -2.45 -6.80 19.39
C ASP A 205 -2.16 -8.11 20.13
N LEU A 206 -3.19 -8.72 20.77
CA LEU A 206 -3.05 -9.98 21.48
C LEU A 206 -2.60 -11.12 20.55
N ASN A 207 -3.04 -11.07 19.28
CA ASN A 207 -2.60 -12.02 18.27
C ASN A 207 -1.08 -12.01 18.11
N LEU A 208 -0.53 -10.83 17.94
CA LEU A 208 0.90 -10.67 17.65
C LEU A 208 1.76 -10.82 18.91
N ILE A 209 1.25 -10.46 20.10
CA ILE A 209 1.92 -10.79 21.38
C ILE A 209 2.04 -12.31 21.48
N THR A 210 0.95 -13.05 21.22
CA THR A 210 0.96 -14.53 21.23
C THR A 210 1.94 -15.09 20.20
N LEU A 211 1.98 -14.54 18.98
CA LEU A 211 2.92 -14.98 17.94
C LEU A 211 4.38 -14.67 18.33
N GLY A 212 4.65 -13.55 19.02
CA GLY A 212 5.96 -13.26 19.57
C GLY A 212 6.41 -14.32 20.58
N VAL A 213 5.54 -14.69 21.51
CA VAL A 213 5.81 -15.76 22.48
C VAL A 213 6.02 -17.11 21.77
N LEU A 214 5.22 -17.40 20.73
CA LEU A 214 5.38 -18.62 19.94
C LEU A 214 6.77 -18.67 19.26
N VAL A 215 7.22 -17.55 18.69
CA VAL A 215 8.57 -17.47 18.09
C VAL A 215 9.65 -17.72 19.15
N GLU A 216 9.58 -17.07 20.31
CA GLU A 216 10.53 -17.28 21.40
C GLU A 216 10.57 -18.75 21.84
N ARG A 217 9.40 -19.37 22.04
CA ARG A 217 9.28 -20.76 22.47
C ARG A 217 9.88 -21.73 21.44
N GLN A 218 9.55 -21.56 20.16
CA GLN A 218 9.99 -22.49 19.12
C GLN A 218 11.46 -22.30 18.71
N ARG A 219 12.04 -21.13 18.98
CA ARG A 219 13.47 -20.84 18.74
C ARG A 219 14.35 -21.11 19.97
N GLY A 220 13.80 -21.02 21.19
CA GLY A 220 14.57 -21.07 22.42
C GLY A 220 15.42 -19.82 22.65
N GLU A 221 15.05 -18.69 22.06
CA GLU A 221 15.72 -17.40 22.17
C GLU A 221 14.71 -16.25 22.11
N SER A 222 15.11 -15.05 22.56
CA SER A 222 14.22 -13.88 22.58
C SER A 222 13.85 -13.40 21.19
N LEU A 223 12.66 -12.78 21.04
CA LEU A 223 12.13 -12.33 19.76
C LEU A 223 13.06 -11.32 19.07
N ASP A 224 13.67 -10.39 19.81
CA ASP A 224 14.63 -9.43 19.27
C ASP A 224 15.89 -10.12 18.71
N SER A 225 16.38 -11.18 19.39
CA SER A 225 17.47 -12.01 18.88
C SER A 225 17.09 -12.70 17.56
N VAL A 226 15.88 -13.28 17.49
CA VAL A 226 15.39 -13.93 16.27
C VAL A 226 15.28 -12.93 15.12
N VAL A 227 14.66 -11.76 15.36
CA VAL A 227 14.52 -10.70 14.35
C VAL A 227 15.89 -10.23 13.89
N THR A 228 16.83 -10.03 14.82
CA THR A 228 18.20 -9.63 14.49
C THR A 228 18.91 -10.66 13.61
N LYS A 229 18.91 -11.91 14.01
CA LYS A 229 19.65 -12.98 13.31
C LYS A 229 19.04 -13.38 11.97
N ARG A 230 17.71 -13.35 11.88
CA ARG A 230 16.99 -13.89 10.72
C ARG A 230 16.56 -12.83 9.70
N ILE A 231 16.48 -11.56 10.13
CA ILE A 231 15.96 -10.49 9.29
C ILE A 231 16.97 -9.35 9.17
N THR A 232 17.26 -8.64 10.27
CA THR A 232 17.97 -7.37 10.15
C THR A 232 19.44 -7.55 9.79
N THR A 233 20.15 -8.48 10.41
CA THR A 233 21.57 -8.75 10.08
C THR A 233 21.75 -9.26 8.63
N PRO A 234 21.00 -10.28 8.15
CA PRO A 234 21.14 -10.73 6.77
C PRO A 234 20.87 -9.64 5.74
N LEU A 235 19.93 -8.73 6.02
CA LEU A 235 19.56 -7.64 5.12
C LEU A 235 20.42 -6.38 5.29
N GLY A 236 21.27 -6.32 6.32
CA GLY A 236 22.10 -5.16 6.63
C GLY A 236 21.30 -3.97 7.18
N LEU A 237 20.17 -4.20 7.85
CA LEU A 237 19.33 -3.16 8.46
C LEU A 237 19.95 -2.71 9.78
N THR A 238 20.93 -1.83 9.72
CA THR A 238 21.76 -1.48 10.87
C THR A 238 21.05 -0.57 11.88
N ASP A 239 19.99 0.11 11.46
CA ASP A 239 19.20 1.02 12.30
C ASP A 239 17.82 0.44 12.66
N THR A 240 17.63 -0.87 12.41
CA THR A 240 16.36 -1.56 12.67
C THR A 240 16.54 -2.59 13.79
N GLY A 241 15.65 -2.54 14.79
CA GLY A 241 15.63 -3.50 15.89
C GLY A 241 14.84 -3.00 17.09
N TYR A 242 14.76 -3.84 18.11
CA TYR A 242 14.16 -3.51 19.38
C TYR A 242 15.18 -2.78 20.28
N ASN A 243 14.68 -1.97 21.21
CA ASN A 243 15.48 -1.31 22.24
C ASN A 243 16.78 -0.71 21.68
N PRO A 244 16.71 0.32 20.84
CA PRO A 244 17.90 0.90 20.21
C PRO A 244 18.90 1.37 21.28
N PRO A 245 20.21 1.18 21.04
CA PRO A 245 21.23 1.55 22.03
C PRO A 245 21.26 3.07 22.26
N ALA A 246 21.65 3.49 23.46
CA ALA A 246 21.70 4.89 23.84
C ALA A 246 22.54 5.76 22.90
N SER A 247 23.56 5.20 22.25
CA SER A 247 24.38 5.89 21.24
C SER A 247 23.61 6.35 20.00
N LYS A 248 22.42 5.79 19.74
CA LYS A 248 21.55 6.20 18.61
C LYS A 248 20.49 7.23 19.00
N ARG A 249 20.37 7.56 20.30
CA ARG A 249 19.27 8.38 20.82
C ARG A 249 19.15 9.73 20.11
N ASP A 250 20.25 10.36 19.73
CA ASP A 250 20.24 11.66 19.07
C ASP A 250 19.61 11.63 17.67
N ARG A 251 19.60 10.45 17.04
CA ARG A 251 18.94 10.22 15.74
C ARG A 251 17.50 9.74 15.86
N ILE A 252 16.99 9.50 17.09
CA ILE A 252 15.63 8.97 17.28
C ILE A 252 14.64 10.12 17.39
N ALA A 253 13.54 10.05 16.66
CA ALA A 253 12.42 10.97 16.80
C ALA A 253 11.71 10.77 18.14
N ALA A 254 11.31 11.87 18.80
CA ALA A 254 10.46 11.80 19.98
C ALA A 254 9.05 11.35 19.59
N THR A 255 8.43 10.58 20.47
CA THR A 255 7.03 10.19 20.40
C THR A 255 6.22 11.06 21.37
N GLU A 256 5.46 10.49 22.27
CA GLU A 256 4.51 11.20 23.12
C GLU A 256 5.15 11.65 24.45
N TYR A 257 4.64 12.75 24.99
CA TYR A 257 4.84 13.06 26.40
C TYR A 257 3.78 12.31 27.22
N GLN A 258 4.14 11.17 27.77
CA GLN A 258 3.21 10.30 28.47
C GLN A 258 3.08 10.69 29.95
N THR A 259 1.85 11.00 30.35
CA THR A 259 1.50 11.28 31.76
C THR A 259 0.96 10.04 32.47
N THR A 260 0.40 9.09 31.73
CA THR A 260 -0.12 7.82 32.23
C THR A 260 0.17 6.69 31.25
N PRO A 261 1.12 5.80 31.57
CA PRO A 261 2.05 5.85 32.73
C PRO A 261 2.93 7.11 32.67
N ALA A 262 3.39 7.57 33.84
CA ALA A 262 4.20 8.79 33.95
C ALA A 262 5.64 8.54 33.43
N ARG A 263 5.83 8.58 32.11
CA ARG A 263 7.14 8.35 31.44
C ARG A 263 7.80 9.65 30.95
N GLY A 264 7.04 10.78 30.95
CA GLY A 264 7.52 12.03 30.36
C GLY A 264 7.67 11.93 28.84
N MET A 265 8.66 12.63 28.28
CA MET A 265 8.93 12.60 26.84
C MET A 265 9.58 11.26 26.45
N VAL A 266 8.81 10.42 25.76
CA VAL A 266 9.25 9.11 25.29
C VAL A 266 10.10 9.28 24.03
N ARG A 267 11.38 8.88 24.12
CA ARG A 267 12.36 8.94 23.03
C ARG A 267 13.42 7.87 23.19
N GLY A 268 13.52 6.94 22.25
CA GLY A 268 14.47 5.81 22.31
C GLY A 268 13.97 4.62 23.12
N GLU A 269 12.74 4.72 23.62
CA GLU A 269 11.96 3.63 24.20
C GLU A 269 10.67 3.47 23.41
N VAL A 270 10.10 2.26 23.37
CA VAL A 270 8.85 1.99 22.66
C VAL A 270 7.71 2.83 23.22
N HIS A 271 6.91 3.43 22.32
CA HIS A 271 5.76 4.25 22.69
C HIS A 271 4.63 3.42 23.31
N ASP A 272 4.33 2.26 22.71
CA ASP A 272 3.26 1.36 23.15
C ASP A 272 3.45 0.91 24.58
N GLU A 273 2.44 1.14 25.43
CA GLU A 273 2.53 0.90 26.88
C GLU A 273 2.60 -0.60 27.19
N ASN A 274 1.90 -1.43 26.42
CA ASN A 274 1.98 -2.89 26.60
C ASN A 274 3.35 -3.42 26.21
N ALA A 275 3.89 -3.03 25.05
CA ALA A 275 5.22 -3.43 24.63
C ALA A 275 6.29 -2.94 25.61
N TRP A 276 6.19 -1.69 26.07
CA TRP A 276 7.07 -1.15 27.13
C TRP A 276 7.03 -2.01 28.40
N SER A 277 5.84 -2.34 28.86
CA SER A 277 5.65 -3.17 30.07
C SER A 277 6.14 -4.61 29.91
N LEU A 278 6.30 -5.06 28.66
CA LEU A 278 6.89 -6.35 28.30
C LEU A 278 8.43 -6.28 28.11
N GLY A 279 9.04 -5.14 28.43
CA GLY A 279 10.49 -4.93 28.33
C GLY A 279 10.94 -4.38 26.99
N GLY A 280 10.06 -3.76 26.23
CA GLY A 280 10.33 -3.15 24.93
C GLY A 280 10.39 -4.15 23.75
N VAL A 281 10.20 -5.45 24.03
CA VAL A 281 10.25 -6.52 23.02
C VAL A 281 8.92 -7.26 23.03
N ALA A 282 8.10 -6.99 22.01
CA ALA A 282 6.79 -7.65 21.86
C ALA A 282 6.46 -7.85 20.38
N GLY A 283 5.64 -8.85 20.06
CA GLY A 283 5.32 -9.19 18.68
C GLY A 283 4.47 -8.14 17.96
N HIS A 284 3.75 -7.28 18.68
CA HIS A 284 2.84 -6.29 18.12
C HIS A 284 3.46 -4.90 17.94
N ALA A 285 4.48 -4.54 18.71
CA ALA A 285 5.16 -3.22 18.71
C ALA A 285 6.55 -3.33 19.33
N GLY A 286 7.42 -2.32 19.13
CA GLY A 286 8.75 -2.20 19.75
C GLY A 286 9.91 -2.13 18.78
N VAL A 287 9.71 -2.39 17.51
CA VAL A 287 10.76 -2.20 16.49
C VAL A 287 10.92 -0.71 16.19
N PHE A 288 12.16 -0.28 16.13
CA PHE A 288 12.61 1.00 15.60
C PHE A 288 13.24 0.79 14.23
N SER A 289 13.09 1.78 13.32
CA SER A 289 13.64 1.68 11.98
C SER A 289 13.82 3.05 11.33
N THR A 290 14.50 3.07 10.18
CA THR A 290 14.58 4.21 9.26
C THR A 290 13.76 3.95 8.00
N ALA A 291 13.51 5.00 7.22
CA ALA A 291 12.80 4.86 5.94
C ALA A 291 13.61 3.99 4.95
N GLU A 292 14.93 4.08 4.96
CA GLU A 292 15.80 3.28 4.10
C GLU A 292 15.76 1.80 4.47
N ASP A 293 15.89 1.46 5.76
CA ASP A 293 15.84 0.08 6.21
C ASP A 293 14.48 -0.56 5.91
N LEU A 294 13.36 0.18 6.09
CA LEU A 294 12.03 -0.30 5.69
C LEU A 294 11.90 -0.47 4.17
N ALA A 295 12.52 0.40 3.39
CA ALA A 295 12.53 0.24 1.93
C ALA A 295 13.34 -1.00 1.50
N VAL A 296 14.45 -1.31 2.18
CA VAL A 296 15.21 -2.56 1.95
C VAL A 296 14.37 -3.78 2.29
N LEU A 297 13.65 -3.77 3.42
CA LEU A 297 12.69 -4.83 3.75
C LEU A 297 11.62 -4.96 2.65
N GLY A 298 11.06 -3.83 2.22
CA GLY A 298 10.07 -3.77 1.14
C GLY A 298 10.60 -4.34 -0.17
N GLN A 299 11.81 -3.96 -0.58
CA GLN A 299 12.44 -4.49 -1.79
C GLN A 299 12.72 -5.99 -1.66
N THR A 300 13.08 -6.47 -0.47
CA THR A 300 13.26 -7.91 -0.20
C THR A 300 11.96 -8.67 -0.48
N ILE A 301 10.82 -8.15 -0.02
CA ILE A 301 9.50 -8.75 -0.28
C ILE A 301 9.15 -8.67 -1.77
N LEU A 302 9.37 -7.54 -2.43
CA LEU A 302 9.16 -7.40 -3.87
C LEU A 302 10.06 -8.31 -4.72
N ASN A 303 11.21 -8.74 -4.19
CA ASN A 303 12.11 -9.71 -4.81
C ASN A 303 11.77 -11.18 -4.45
N GLY A 304 10.65 -11.46 -3.83
CA GLY A 304 10.30 -12.82 -3.41
C GLY A 304 11.14 -13.34 -2.21
N GLY A 305 11.55 -12.46 -1.30
CA GLY A 305 12.22 -12.81 -0.04
C GLY A 305 13.74 -12.79 -0.07
N THR A 306 14.35 -12.26 -1.14
CA THR A 306 15.82 -12.21 -1.31
C THR A 306 16.32 -10.79 -1.58
N TYR A 307 17.40 -10.39 -0.93
CA TYR A 307 18.08 -9.10 -1.17
C TYR A 307 19.59 -9.26 -1.06
N ARG A 308 20.36 -8.72 -2.02
CA ARG A 308 21.84 -8.85 -2.07
C ARG A 308 22.34 -10.30 -1.86
N GLY A 309 21.62 -11.27 -2.44
CA GLY A 309 21.94 -12.70 -2.31
C GLY A 309 21.62 -13.32 -0.94
N LYS A 310 21.05 -12.56 0.00
CA LYS A 310 20.57 -13.06 1.30
C LYS A 310 19.08 -13.31 1.24
N ARG A 311 18.67 -14.54 1.49
CA ARG A 311 17.27 -14.96 1.50
C ARG A 311 16.76 -15.03 2.95
N ILE A 312 15.69 -14.31 3.27
CA ILE A 312 14.99 -14.38 4.57
C ILE A 312 13.75 -15.28 4.51
N LEU A 313 13.09 -15.38 3.34
CA LEU A 313 11.97 -16.27 3.07
C LEU A 313 12.10 -16.83 1.64
N ARG A 314 11.44 -17.97 1.38
CA ARG A 314 11.31 -18.51 0.02
C ARG A 314 10.26 -17.72 -0.77
N GLU A 315 10.39 -17.68 -2.08
CA GLU A 315 9.42 -17.01 -2.97
C GLU A 315 7.99 -17.53 -2.77
N ALA A 316 7.82 -18.85 -2.63
CA ALA A 316 6.50 -19.44 -2.38
C ALA A 316 5.89 -18.94 -1.06
N THR A 317 6.69 -18.79 -0.01
CA THR A 317 6.26 -18.27 1.29
C THR A 317 5.86 -16.80 1.19
N VAL A 318 6.63 -15.98 0.47
CA VAL A 318 6.28 -14.57 0.23
C VAL A 318 5.00 -14.46 -0.60
N ARG A 319 4.80 -15.33 -1.58
CA ARG A 319 3.57 -15.38 -2.37
C ARG A 319 2.36 -15.68 -1.49
N GLU A 320 2.47 -16.68 -0.61
CA GLU A 320 1.42 -17.03 0.35
C GLU A 320 1.17 -15.91 1.35
N MET A 321 2.24 -15.26 1.84
CA MET A 321 2.16 -14.10 2.75
C MET A 321 1.39 -12.92 2.15
N LEU A 322 1.44 -12.73 0.82
CA LEU A 322 0.75 -11.66 0.10
C LEU A 322 -0.57 -12.13 -0.55
N THR A 323 -1.02 -13.34 -0.27
CA THR A 323 -2.33 -13.85 -0.70
C THR A 323 -3.42 -13.38 0.27
N ASN A 324 -4.58 -12.95 -0.27
CA ASN A 324 -5.70 -12.55 0.57
C ASN A 324 -6.37 -13.77 1.22
N HIS A 325 -6.18 -13.93 2.51
CA HIS A 325 -6.82 -14.97 3.33
C HIS A 325 -8.18 -14.53 3.91
N ASN A 326 -8.49 -13.25 3.79
CA ASN A 326 -9.68 -12.62 4.37
C ASN A 326 -10.77 -12.30 3.32
N ALA A 327 -10.86 -13.07 2.24
CA ALA A 327 -11.90 -12.86 1.21
C ALA A 327 -13.33 -12.89 1.75
N ALA A 328 -13.57 -13.60 2.86
CA ALA A 328 -14.86 -13.65 3.56
C ALA A 328 -15.19 -12.35 4.34
N TYR A 329 -14.25 -11.42 4.48
CA TYR A 329 -14.41 -10.17 5.26
C TYR A 329 -14.23 -8.97 4.35
N PRO A 330 -15.25 -8.51 3.61
CA PRO A 330 -15.13 -7.39 2.67
C PRO A 330 -14.54 -6.13 3.32
N GLY A 331 -13.59 -5.47 2.62
CA GLY A 331 -12.88 -4.30 3.13
C GLY A 331 -11.71 -4.60 4.09
N ASN A 332 -11.52 -5.87 4.50
CA ASN A 332 -10.46 -6.29 5.41
C ASN A 332 -9.53 -7.33 4.76
N ALA A 333 -9.17 -7.10 3.51
CA ALA A 333 -8.22 -7.96 2.80
C ALA A 333 -6.89 -8.03 3.58
N HIS A 334 -6.44 -9.24 3.87
CA HIS A 334 -5.27 -9.47 4.72
C HIS A 334 -4.50 -10.71 4.27
N GLY A 335 -3.19 -10.58 4.20
CA GLY A 335 -2.27 -11.68 4.02
C GLY A 335 -1.79 -12.23 5.36
N LEU A 336 -0.70 -12.99 5.37
CA LEU A 336 -0.10 -13.48 6.62
C LEU A 336 0.75 -12.37 7.24
N GLY A 337 0.08 -11.45 7.97
CA GLY A 337 0.69 -10.31 8.66
C GLY A 337 0.67 -9.00 7.89
N PHE A 338 0.50 -9.00 6.57
CA PHE A 338 0.34 -7.78 5.77
C PHE A 338 -1.14 -7.44 5.58
N GLU A 339 -1.50 -6.17 5.78
CA GLU A 339 -2.75 -5.62 5.26
C GLU A 339 -2.66 -5.56 3.73
N LEU A 340 -3.77 -5.87 3.03
CA LEU A 340 -3.83 -5.85 1.58
C LEU A 340 -4.95 -4.90 1.11
N ASP A 341 -4.72 -4.21 -0.02
CA ASP A 341 -5.73 -3.38 -0.69
C ASP A 341 -6.42 -2.34 0.22
N GLN A 342 -5.67 -1.75 1.15
CA GLN A 342 -6.18 -0.77 2.11
C GLN A 342 -6.05 0.65 1.54
N ARG A 343 -7.06 1.09 0.79
CA ARG A 343 -7.04 2.37 0.08
C ARG A 343 -6.81 3.57 0.99
N TRP A 344 -7.32 3.55 2.23
CA TRP A 344 -7.24 4.66 3.18
C TRP A 344 -5.80 5.11 3.55
N TYR A 345 -4.77 4.30 3.24
CA TYR A 345 -3.36 4.69 3.37
C TYR A 345 -2.50 4.31 2.16
N MET A 346 -2.92 3.33 1.36
CA MET A 346 -2.22 2.93 0.14
C MET A 346 -2.59 3.82 -1.05
N GLY A 347 -3.64 4.64 -0.91
CA GLY A 347 -4.06 5.62 -1.90
C GLY A 347 -4.18 5.05 -3.31
N GLY A 348 -3.66 5.75 -4.29
CA GLY A 348 -3.66 5.33 -5.70
C GLY A 348 -2.79 4.10 -6.02
N LEU A 349 -1.94 3.64 -5.08
CA LEU A 349 -1.23 2.35 -5.24
C LEU A 349 -2.11 1.16 -4.85
N ALA A 350 -3.25 1.37 -4.13
CA ALA A 350 -4.11 0.29 -3.71
C ALA A 350 -4.54 -0.61 -4.86
N GLY A 351 -4.63 -1.90 -4.58
CA GLY A 351 -5.03 -2.93 -5.52
C GLY A 351 -4.88 -4.31 -4.87
N PRO A 352 -5.46 -5.36 -5.45
CA PRO A 352 -5.57 -6.69 -4.82
C PRO A 352 -4.27 -7.30 -4.32
N ARG A 353 -3.12 -6.83 -4.84
CA ARG A 353 -1.78 -7.32 -4.46
C ARG A 353 -0.94 -6.29 -3.72
N THR A 354 -1.45 -5.05 -3.57
CA THR A 354 -0.75 -4.03 -2.80
C THR A 354 -0.81 -4.37 -1.33
N ALA A 355 0.35 -4.39 -0.70
CA ALA A 355 0.52 -4.84 0.67
C ALA A 355 1.18 -3.75 1.52
N GLY A 356 0.95 -3.77 2.82
CA GLY A 356 1.59 -2.81 3.71
C GLY A 356 1.17 -2.97 5.14
N HIS A 357 1.57 -2.00 5.94
CA HIS A 357 1.11 -1.83 7.32
C HIS A 357 1.31 -0.39 7.77
N THR A 358 0.52 0.02 8.74
CA THR A 358 0.66 1.34 9.39
C THR A 358 1.09 1.20 10.84
N GLY A 359 1.64 2.28 11.41
CA GLY A 359 1.99 2.37 12.82
C GLY A 359 1.27 3.52 13.51
N PHE A 360 0.87 3.29 14.77
CA PHE A 360 0.16 4.29 15.59
C PHE A 360 0.94 5.58 15.76
N THR A 361 2.26 5.50 15.85
CA THR A 361 3.18 6.64 15.96
C THR A 361 3.21 7.55 14.73
N GLY A 362 2.60 7.11 13.62
CA GLY A 362 2.50 7.89 12.38
C GLY A 362 3.37 7.36 11.26
N THR A 363 3.59 6.07 11.23
CA THR A 363 4.43 5.39 10.23
C THR A 363 3.57 4.59 9.25
N SER A 364 4.10 4.35 8.05
CA SER A 364 3.52 3.42 7.06
C SER A 364 4.57 2.90 6.09
N LEU A 365 4.37 1.67 5.64
CA LEU A 365 5.06 1.02 4.55
C LEU A 365 4.01 0.51 3.56
N VAL A 366 4.13 0.89 2.29
CA VAL A 366 3.29 0.41 1.19
C VAL A 366 4.19 -0.24 0.14
N LEU A 367 3.83 -1.44 -0.26
CA LEU A 367 4.49 -2.22 -1.30
C LEU A 367 3.49 -2.51 -2.39
N ASP A 368 3.80 -2.14 -3.61
CA ASP A 368 2.98 -2.45 -4.77
C ASP A 368 3.72 -3.39 -5.74
N PRO A 369 3.48 -4.71 -5.64
CA PRO A 369 4.09 -5.67 -6.54
C PRO A 369 3.72 -5.45 -8.01
N ALA A 370 2.53 -4.90 -8.28
CA ALA A 370 2.04 -4.69 -9.64
C ALA A 370 2.83 -3.62 -10.39
N SER A 371 3.37 -2.62 -9.71
CA SER A 371 4.24 -1.60 -10.28
C SER A 371 5.67 -1.66 -9.74
N ARG A 372 6.00 -2.63 -8.87
CA ARG A 372 7.31 -2.71 -8.18
C ARG A 372 7.67 -1.41 -7.46
N SER A 373 6.68 -0.82 -6.79
CA SER A 373 6.82 0.46 -6.12
C SER A 373 6.77 0.31 -4.61
N ILE A 374 7.50 1.19 -3.91
CA ILE A 374 7.56 1.26 -2.45
C ILE A 374 7.29 2.71 -2.04
N ALA A 375 6.40 2.90 -1.05
CA ALA A 375 6.20 4.18 -0.40
C ALA A 375 6.33 4.03 1.12
N VAL A 376 7.23 4.79 1.73
CA VAL A 376 7.47 4.84 3.18
C VAL A 376 7.21 6.25 3.66
N LEU A 377 6.31 6.38 4.65
CA LEU A 377 6.11 7.61 5.39
C LEU A 377 6.38 7.35 6.87
N LEU A 378 7.31 8.07 7.45
CA LEU A 378 7.60 8.05 8.87
C LEU A 378 7.37 9.44 9.44
N THR A 379 6.43 9.58 10.38
CA THR A 379 6.16 10.84 11.08
C THR A 379 6.20 10.61 12.59
N ASN A 380 6.39 11.67 13.33
CA ASN A 380 6.22 11.67 14.79
C ASN A 380 4.88 12.31 15.19
N ARG A 381 3.76 11.87 14.57
CA ARG A 381 2.44 12.47 14.79
C ARG A 381 1.97 12.48 16.24
N VAL A 382 2.44 11.53 17.06
CA VAL A 382 2.10 11.46 18.49
C VAL A 382 2.95 12.40 19.35
N HIS A 383 3.90 13.14 18.76
CA HIS A 383 4.69 14.16 19.43
C HIS A 383 4.01 15.54 19.35
N PRO A 384 3.72 16.22 20.44
CA PRO A 384 3.95 15.78 21.83
C PRO A 384 2.81 14.93 22.40
N VAL A 385 1.63 14.87 21.74
CA VAL A 385 0.44 14.18 22.24
C VAL A 385 -0.23 13.35 21.15
N ARG A 386 -0.84 12.22 21.54
CA ARG A 386 -1.52 11.29 20.61
C ARG A 386 -2.82 11.82 20.02
N THR A 387 -3.35 12.92 20.55
CA THR A 387 -4.63 13.51 20.14
C THR A 387 -4.54 14.44 18.94
N ASN A 388 -3.37 14.57 18.28
CA ASN A 388 -3.15 15.46 17.12
C ASN A 388 -3.98 15.10 15.86
N GLY A 389 -4.83 14.08 15.92
CA GLY A 389 -5.67 13.67 14.81
C GLY A 389 -5.06 12.58 13.91
N SER A 390 -5.81 12.25 12.86
CA SER A 390 -5.40 11.21 11.89
C SER A 390 -4.50 11.79 10.80
N ILE A 391 -3.45 11.05 10.44
CA ILE A 391 -2.57 11.39 9.31
C ILE A 391 -2.84 10.53 8.06
N ASN A 392 -4.01 9.89 7.99
CA ASN A 392 -4.31 9.01 6.87
C ASN A 392 -4.26 9.74 5.52
N SER A 393 -4.67 11.02 5.49
CA SER A 393 -4.54 11.87 4.30
C SER A 393 -3.09 12.07 3.84
N ALA A 394 -2.13 12.18 4.76
CA ALA A 394 -0.71 12.28 4.41
C ALA A 394 -0.15 10.94 3.88
N ARG A 395 -0.56 9.82 4.48
CA ARG A 395 -0.21 8.47 4.00
C ARG A 395 -0.73 8.24 2.58
N GLU A 396 -2.00 8.54 2.39
CA GLU A 396 -2.69 8.45 1.10
C GLU A 396 -2.05 9.37 0.04
N ALA A 397 -1.74 10.62 0.40
CA ALA A 397 -1.13 11.58 -0.50
C ALA A 397 0.22 11.12 -1.01
N LEU A 398 1.10 10.55 -0.14
CA LEU A 398 2.40 10.03 -0.56
C LEU A 398 2.27 8.87 -1.55
N ALA A 399 1.46 7.87 -1.21
CA ALA A 399 1.24 6.71 -2.07
C ALA A 399 0.55 7.08 -3.39
N SER A 400 -0.42 8.02 -3.35
CA SER A 400 -1.10 8.54 -4.54
C SER A 400 -0.18 9.37 -5.41
N GLY A 401 0.76 10.14 -4.82
CA GLY A 401 1.79 10.86 -5.57
C GLY A 401 2.62 9.92 -6.43
N LEU A 402 3.11 8.81 -5.84
CA LEU A 402 3.87 7.80 -6.57
C LEU A 402 2.99 7.10 -7.63
N ALA A 403 1.75 6.75 -7.30
CA ALA A 403 0.83 6.15 -8.26
C ALA A 403 0.60 7.06 -9.47
N ARG A 404 0.35 8.36 -9.25
CA ARG A 404 0.12 9.35 -10.32
C ARG A 404 1.37 9.65 -11.15
N ALA A 405 2.56 9.47 -10.59
CA ALA A 405 3.83 9.58 -11.31
C ALA A 405 4.01 8.48 -12.37
N LEU A 406 3.39 7.31 -12.17
CA LEU A 406 3.37 6.21 -13.14
C LEU A 406 2.44 6.56 -14.32
N ALA A 407 2.89 6.28 -15.54
CA ALA A 407 2.16 6.62 -16.75
C ALA A 407 0.97 5.69 -17.03
N VAL A 408 -0.13 6.26 -17.51
CA VAL A 408 -1.20 5.58 -18.24
C VAL A 408 -1.15 6.09 -19.67
N ARG A 409 -0.52 5.33 -20.57
CA ARG A 409 -0.26 5.80 -21.94
C ARG A 409 -1.50 5.68 -22.83
N PRO A 410 -1.70 6.65 -23.75
CA PRO A 410 -2.72 6.55 -24.77
C PRO A 410 -2.67 5.23 -25.54
N ARG A 411 -3.82 4.71 -25.92
CA ARG A 411 -3.96 3.50 -26.75
C ARG A 411 -3.75 3.80 -28.22
N GLN A 412 -4.02 5.04 -28.62
CA GLN A 412 -3.85 5.53 -29.99
C GLN A 412 -3.42 7.00 -29.96
N GLY A 413 -2.61 7.39 -30.95
CA GLY A 413 -2.13 8.78 -31.04
C GLY A 413 -1.24 9.23 -29.87
N PRO A 414 -0.96 10.53 -29.78
CA PRO A 414 -0.07 11.08 -28.75
C PRO A 414 -0.77 11.44 -27.43
N THR A 415 -2.11 11.58 -27.42
CA THR A 415 -2.90 12.04 -26.27
C THR A 415 -4.17 11.23 -26.09
N ALA A 416 -4.63 11.14 -24.85
CA ALA A 416 -5.96 10.64 -24.49
C ALA A 416 -6.70 11.71 -23.68
N TRP A 417 -8.01 11.64 -23.58
CA TRP A 417 -8.81 12.52 -22.72
C TRP A 417 -8.74 12.05 -21.27
N TYR A 418 -8.45 12.96 -20.36
CA TYR A 418 -8.28 12.65 -18.93
C TYR A 418 -9.07 13.61 -18.06
N THR A 419 -9.67 13.08 -16.99
CA THR A 419 -10.17 13.86 -15.86
C THR A 419 -10.05 13.10 -14.54
N ALA A 420 -9.86 13.86 -13.45
CA ALA A 420 -10.05 13.42 -12.07
C ALA A 420 -11.00 14.39 -11.33
N THR A 421 -11.69 15.27 -12.07
CA THR A 421 -12.56 16.32 -11.52
C THR A 421 -14.01 15.88 -11.62
N GLY A 422 -14.69 15.83 -10.48
CA GLY A 422 -16.13 15.53 -10.42
C GLY A 422 -16.95 16.55 -11.20
N GLY A 423 -18.01 16.07 -11.85
CA GLY A 423 -18.88 16.87 -12.72
C GLY A 423 -18.31 17.16 -14.11
N ALA A 424 -17.09 16.73 -14.41
CA ALA A 424 -16.47 16.91 -15.71
C ALA A 424 -17.26 16.18 -16.81
N THR A 425 -17.44 16.84 -17.97
CA THR A 425 -18.16 16.29 -19.12
C THR A 425 -17.35 16.42 -20.39
N LEU A 426 -17.50 15.40 -21.25
CA LEU A 426 -16.99 15.38 -22.62
C LEU A 426 -18.18 15.19 -23.54
N LEU A 427 -18.42 16.11 -24.48
CA LEU A 427 -19.62 16.12 -25.33
C LEU A 427 -19.26 16.05 -26.80
N THR A 428 -20.05 15.31 -27.60
CA THR A 428 -20.05 15.49 -29.05
C THR A 428 -20.89 16.71 -29.43
N GLY A 429 -20.67 17.25 -30.63
CA GLY A 429 -21.70 18.07 -31.30
C GLY A 429 -22.89 17.20 -31.72
N PRO A 430 -23.99 17.82 -32.22
CA PRO A 430 -25.10 17.08 -32.75
C PRO A 430 -24.70 16.25 -33.98
N LEU A 431 -24.83 14.93 -33.90
CA LEU A 431 -24.49 13.98 -34.96
C LEU A 431 -25.74 13.57 -35.71
N ARG A 432 -25.72 13.65 -37.04
CA ARG A 432 -26.83 13.22 -37.87
C ARG A 432 -26.74 11.73 -38.15
N SER A 433 -27.61 10.93 -37.53
CA SER A 433 -27.70 9.49 -37.71
C SER A 433 -28.93 9.11 -38.55
N THR A 434 -28.85 7.99 -39.24
CA THR A 434 -29.95 7.39 -40.03
C THR A 434 -30.46 6.08 -39.44
N GLY A 435 -29.90 5.66 -38.31
CA GLY A 435 -30.25 4.43 -37.61
C GLY A 435 -29.74 4.41 -36.17
N PRO A 436 -29.76 3.27 -35.48
CA PRO A 436 -29.19 3.14 -34.15
C PRO A 436 -27.73 3.58 -34.12
N VAL A 437 -27.38 4.33 -33.10
CA VAL A 437 -26.00 4.81 -32.89
C VAL A 437 -25.24 3.83 -32.00
N SER A 438 -24.06 3.44 -32.42
CA SER A 438 -23.12 2.68 -31.61
C SER A 438 -21.96 3.58 -31.15
N VAL A 439 -21.71 3.59 -29.86
CA VAL A 439 -20.61 4.32 -29.24
C VAL A 439 -19.55 3.31 -28.79
N SER A 440 -18.31 3.48 -29.20
CA SER A 440 -17.18 2.66 -28.77
C SER A 440 -16.01 3.52 -28.34
N PHE A 441 -15.33 3.12 -27.28
CA PHE A 441 -14.14 3.81 -26.78
C PHE A 441 -13.27 2.89 -25.93
N ALA A 442 -12.02 3.26 -25.74
CA ALA A 442 -11.16 2.68 -24.71
C ALA A 442 -11.27 3.52 -23.43
N ALA A 443 -11.37 2.86 -22.27
CA ALA A 443 -11.41 3.49 -20.96
C ALA A 443 -10.37 2.89 -20.03
N PHE A 444 -9.59 3.74 -19.39
CA PHE A 444 -8.81 3.38 -18.20
C PHE A 444 -9.49 4.03 -17.01
N VAL A 445 -10.02 3.22 -16.10
CA VAL A 445 -10.80 3.66 -14.94
C VAL A 445 -10.06 3.28 -13.68
N ASP A 446 -9.78 4.24 -12.83
CA ASP A 446 -9.17 4.03 -11.50
C ASP A 446 -9.83 5.00 -10.52
N THR A 447 -10.99 4.59 -10.01
CA THR A 447 -11.86 5.37 -9.15
C THR A 447 -12.25 4.53 -7.94
N ASP A 448 -12.80 5.15 -6.92
CA ASP A 448 -13.47 4.38 -5.89
C ASP A 448 -14.86 3.89 -6.34
N ALA A 449 -15.55 3.13 -5.48
CA ALA A 449 -16.84 2.54 -5.82
C ALA A 449 -17.98 3.59 -5.83
N GLY A 450 -17.79 4.75 -5.22
CA GLY A 450 -18.75 5.86 -5.20
C GLY A 450 -18.68 6.75 -6.44
N ASP A 451 -17.57 6.65 -7.19
CA ASP A 451 -17.32 7.43 -8.40
C ASP A 451 -17.63 6.63 -9.66
N SER A 452 -18.14 7.27 -10.70
CA SER A 452 -18.42 6.57 -11.95
C SER A 452 -18.32 7.46 -13.19
N LEU A 453 -17.89 6.85 -14.31
CA LEU A 453 -18.05 7.42 -15.63
C LEU A 453 -19.37 6.91 -16.23
N VAL A 454 -20.28 7.83 -16.51
CA VAL A 454 -21.57 7.55 -17.15
C VAL A 454 -21.52 8.03 -18.61
N VAL A 455 -22.05 7.24 -19.53
CA VAL A 455 -22.26 7.64 -20.94
C VAL A 455 -23.73 7.88 -21.15
N GLU A 456 -24.07 9.05 -21.67
CA GLU A 456 -25.43 9.51 -21.81
C GLU A 456 -25.68 10.04 -23.24
N PHE A 457 -26.92 10.00 -23.68
CA PHE A 457 -27.38 10.68 -24.89
C PHE A 457 -28.50 11.66 -24.57
N GLU A 458 -28.63 12.68 -25.41
CA GLU A 458 -29.71 13.67 -25.31
C GLU A 458 -30.95 13.19 -26.06
N ASP A 459 -32.09 13.16 -25.39
CA ASP A 459 -33.39 12.78 -25.94
C ASP A 459 -34.45 13.79 -25.49
N GLY A 460 -34.91 14.63 -26.42
CA GLY A 460 -35.94 15.65 -26.14
C GLY A 460 -35.53 16.70 -25.08
N GLY A 461 -34.25 16.99 -24.92
CA GLY A 461 -33.71 17.91 -23.91
C GLY A 461 -33.37 17.25 -22.57
N GLU A 462 -33.58 15.95 -22.42
CA GLU A 462 -33.22 15.16 -21.25
C GLU A 462 -32.01 14.25 -21.53
N TRP A 463 -31.16 14.06 -20.53
CA TRP A 463 -30.03 13.14 -20.62
C TRP A 463 -30.42 11.77 -20.09
N ARG A 464 -30.20 10.72 -20.89
CA ARG A 464 -30.46 9.33 -20.53
C ARG A 464 -29.18 8.50 -20.58
N ALA A 465 -28.90 7.75 -19.51
CA ALA A 465 -27.75 6.87 -19.46
C ALA A 465 -27.89 5.68 -20.41
N LEU A 466 -26.78 5.31 -21.06
CA LEU A 466 -26.66 4.12 -21.89
C LEU A 466 -26.16 2.94 -21.07
N PRO A 467 -26.72 1.73 -21.24
CA PRO A 467 -26.09 0.52 -20.75
C PRO A 467 -24.76 0.27 -21.47
N LEU A 468 -23.72 -0.05 -20.69
CA LEU A 468 -22.37 -0.21 -21.17
C LEU A 468 -21.97 -1.69 -21.14
N ARG A 469 -21.54 -2.20 -22.28
CA ARG A 469 -20.92 -3.52 -22.40
C ARG A 469 -19.41 -3.34 -22.40
N VAL A 470 -18.74 -3.99 -21.44
CA VAL A 470 -17.32 -3.77 -21.16
C VAL A 470 -16.54 -5.05 -21.41
N SER A 471 -15.34 -4.94 -21.98
CA SER A 471 -14.44 -6.07 -22.19
C SER A 471 -13.00 -5.69 -21.87
N GLY A 472 -12.24 -6.66 -21.34
CA GLY A 472 -10.85 -6.50 -20.94
C GLY A 472 -10.57 -7.15 -19.58
N PRO A 473 -9.32 -7.14 -19.11
CA PRO A 473 -8.96 -7.72 -17.80
C PRO A 473 -9.72 -7.03 -16.66
N GLY A 474 -10.38 -7.82 -15.80
CA GLY A 474 -11.16 -7.31 -14.67
C GLY A 474 -12.41 -6.52 -15.04
N ALA A 475 -12.88 -6.60 -16.29
CA ALA A 475 -14.12 -5.97 -16.72
C ALA A 475 -15.34 -6.66 -16.09
N PRO A 476 -16.44 -5.92 -15.82
CA PRO A 476 -17.68 -6.52 -15.36
C PRO A 476 -18.26 -7.48 -16.43
N GLU A 477 -18.79 -8.61 -15.98
CA GLU A 477 -19.36 -9.64 -16.87
C GLU A 477 -20.73 -9.22 -17.44
N GLN A 478 -21.46 -8.36 -16.72
CA GLN A 478 -22.79 -7.88 -17.10
C GLN A 478 -22.73 -6.43 -17.59
N GLU A 479 -23.76 -6.00 -18.30
CA GLU A 479 -23.93 -4.60 -18.65
C GLU A 479 -24.06 -3.74 -17.39
N VAL A 480 -23.40 -2.59 -17.40
CA VAL A 480 -23.37 -1.63 -16.27
C VAL A 480 -23.88 -0.26 -16.74
N SER A 481 -24.43 0.51 -15.81
CA SER A 481 -24.89 1.89 -16.07
C SER A 481 -23.79 2.94 -15.98
N GLY A 482 -22.61 2.55 -15.46
CA GLY A 482 -21.45 3.41 -15.33
C GLY A 482 -20.19 2.59 -15.05
N LEU A 483 -19.02 3.16 -15.33
CA LEU A 483 -17.72 2.52 -15.09
C LEU A 483 -17.12 3.06 -13.80
N SER A 484 -16.83 2.17 -12.87
CA SER A 484 -16.19 2.47 -11.58
C SER A 484 -15.20 1.39 -11.18
N GLY A 485 -14.46 1.64 -10.11
CA GLY A 485 -13.55 0.69 -9.50
C GLY A 485 -12.09 0.95 -9.81
N SER A 486 -11.25 0.21 -9.09
CA SER A 486 -9.80 0.40 -9.08
C SER A 486 -9.07 -0.92 -9.01
N GLY A 487 -7.74 -0.86 -9.17
CA GLY A 487 -6.86 -2.01 -8.99
C GLY A 487 -6.78 -2.97 -10.18
N HIS A 488 -7.65 -2.89 -11.17
CA HIS A 488 -7.54 -3.71 -12.39
C HIS A 488 -6.40 -3.26 -13.31
N ARG A 489 -6.03 -1.97 -13.28
CA ARG A 489 -4.85 -1.37 -13.96
C ARG A 489 -4.72 -1.75 -15.44
N SER A 490 -5.85 -1.84 -16.13
CA SER A 490 -5.92 -2.24 -17.53
C SER A 490 -6.91 -1.38 -18.28
N TRP A 491 -6.65 -1.19 -19.57
CA TRP A 491 -7.58 -0.54 -20.45
C TRP A 491 -8.74 -1.48 -20.78
N TRP A 492 -9.96 -0.98 -20.68
CA TRP A 492 -11.17 -1.63 -21.13
C TRP A 492 -11.60 -1.13 -22.50
N THR A 493 -12.22 -1.99 -23.28
CA THR A 493 -13.00 -1.59 -24.48
C THR A 493 -14.47 -1.56 -24.09
N VAL A 494 -15.11 -0.43 -24.36
CA VAL A 494 -16.49 -0.15 -23.96
C VAL A 494 -17.34 0.05 -25.20
N HIS A 495 -18.51 -0.58 -25.22
CA HIS A 495 -19.53 -0.44 -26.25
C HIS A 495 -20.87 -0.07 -25.61
N ALA A 496 -21.60 0.83 -26.29
CA ALA A 496 -22.95 1.18 -25.93
C ALA A 496 -23.79 1.38 -27.23
N ILE A 497 -25.07 1.06 -27.15
CA ILE A 497 -25.99 1.28 -28.25
C ILE A 497 -26.98 2.38 -27.84
N GLY A 498 -26.97 3.46 -28.59
CA GLY A 498 -27.87 4.59 -28.40
C GLY A 498 -29.15 4.46 -29.21
N PRO A 499 -30.05 5.45 -29.11
CA PRO A 499 -31.33 5.44 -29.76
C PRO A 499 -31.24 5.60 -31.29
N VAL A 500 -32.36 5.37 -31.94
CA VAL A 500 -32.59 5.77 -33.32
C VAL A 500 -33.13 7.20 -33.32
N GLY A 501 -32.46 8.12 -34.00
CA GLY A 501 -32.91 9.51 -34.11
C GLY A 501 -31.81 10.44 -34.60
N ALA A 502 -32.19 11.61 -35.08
CA ALA A 502 -31.25 12.65 -35.45
C ALA A 502 -31.83 14.03 -35.10
N PRO A 503 -31.02 14.92 -34.52
CA PRO A 503 -29.60 14.76 -34.18
C PRO A 503 -29.39 14.00 -32.84
N VAL A 504 -28.23 13.30 -32.69
CA VAL A 504 -27.83 12.62 -31.47
C VAL A 504 -26.59 13.33 -30.87
N THR A 505 -26.67 13.72 -29.62
CA THR A 505 -25.54 14.22 -28.84
C THR A 505 -25.15 13.19 -27.77
N VAL A 506 -23.89 12.85 -27.67
CA VAL A 506 -23.36 11.90 -26.67
C VAL A 506 -22.53 12.64 -25.66
N ARG A 507 -22.68 12.28 -24.37
CA ARG A 507 -21.94 12.83 -23.26
C ARG A 507 -21.29 11.73 -22.44
N TRP A 508 -20.01 11.89 -22.11
CA TRP A 508 -19.31 11.17 -21.06
C TRP A 508 -19.25 12.08 -19.84
N ARG A 509 -19.84 11.67 -18.75
CA ARG A 509 -19.89 12.47 -17.51
C ARG A 509 -19.24 11.70 -16.38
N TYR A 510 -18.22 12.29 -15.74
CA TYR A 510 -17.59 11.76 -14.56
C TYR A 510 -18.28 12.29 -13.31
N VAL A 511 -18.82 11.38 -12.50
CA VAL A 511 -19.55 11.68 -11.27
C VAL A 511 -18.69 11.20 -10.10
N THR A 512 -18.46 12.07 -9.12
CA THR A 512 -17.70 11.74 -7.91
C THR A 512 -18.52 12.06 -6.67
N ASP A 513 -18.27 11.31 -5.60
CA ASP A 513 -18.73 11.69 -4.26
C ASP A 513 -17.70 12.60 -3.56
N SER A 514 -17.81 12.81 -2.24
CA SER A 514 -16.89 13.63 -1.45
C SER A 514 -15.69 12.86 -0.90
N ARG A 515 -15.54 11.59 -1.25
CA ARG A 515 -14.50 10.71 -0.75
C ARG A 515 -13.30 10.71 -1.71
N TYR A 516 -12.42 9.71 -1.53
CA TYR A 516 -11.26 9.52 -2.39
C TYR A 516 -11.66 9.13 -3.82
N SER A 517 -11.25 9.91 -4.81
CA SER A 517 -11.64 9.73 -6.23
C SER A 517 -10.62 8.99 -7.10
N GLY A 518 -9.64 8.29 -6.52
CA GLY A 518 -8.64 7.54 -7.29
C GLY A 518 -7.76 8.42 -8.18
N ARG A 519 -7.28 7.84 -9.27
CA ARG A 519 -6.54 8.56 -10.33
C ARG A 519 -7.47 9.26 -11.32
N GLY A 520 -8.75 8.88 -11.33
CA GLY A 520 -9.73 9.35 -12.30
C GLY A 520 -9.88 8.44 -13.52
N VAL A 521 -10.31 9.03 -14.62
CA VAL A 521 -10.67 8.33 -15.85
C VAL A 521 -9.86 8.87 -17.03
N THR A 522 -9.36 7.95 -17.86
CA THR A 522 -8.75 8.28 -19.16
C THR A 522 -9.55 7.61 -20.28
N LEU A 523 -9.92 8.37 -21.32
CA LEU A 523 -10.65 7.90 -22.49
C LEU A 523 -9.81 8.09 -23.75
N ASP A 524 -9.94 7.10 -24.64
CA ASP A 524 -9.20 7.08 -25.89
C ASP A 524 -10.00 6.33 -26.98
N ARG A 525 -9.64 6.48 -28.26
CA ARG A 525 -10.25 5.78 -29.38
C ARG A 525 -11.78 5.95 -29.43
N ILE A 526 -12.27 7.14 -29.11
CA ILE A 526 -13.71 7.44 -29.13
C ILE A 526 -14.22 7.40 -30.56
N THR A 527 -15.20 6.53 -30.84
CA THR A 527 -15.89 6.44 -32.13
C THR A 527 -17.39 6.39 -31.92
N VAL A 528 -18.12 7.09 -32.78
CA VAL A 528 -19.56 7.01 -32.86
C VAL A 528 -19.92 6.64 -34.30
N THR A 529 -20.72 5.57 -34.47
CA THR A 529 -21.09 5.04 -35.78
C THR A 529 -22.60 4.87 -35.87
N ASP A 530 -23.16 4.86 -37.07
CA ASP A 530 -24.46 4.27 -37.34
C ASP A 530 -24.30 3.03 -38.24
N SER A 531 -25.41 2.41 -38.66
CA SER A 531 -25.37 1.19 -39.48
C SER A 531 -24.66 1.35 -40.82
N ARG A 532 -24.35 2.58 -41.26
CA ARG A 532 -23.81 2.88 -42.57
C ARG A 532 -22.46 3.55 -42.60
N ARG A 533 -22.09 4.30 -41.51
CA ARG A 533 -20.86 5.11 -41.50
C ARG A 533 -20.37 5.48 -40.10
N ILE A 534 -19.14 5.95 -40.06
CA ILE A 534 -18.58 6.64 -38.92
C ILE A 534 -19.15 8.07 -38.88
N LEU A 535 -19.82 8.43 -37.79
CA LEU A 535 -20.34 9.76 -37.50
C LEU A 535 -19.32 10.65 -36.83
N LEU A 536 -18.48 10.06 -35.96
CA LEU A 536 -17.38 10.69 -35.26
C LEU A 536 -16.24 9.71 -35.12
N ASP A 537 -15.04 10.14 -35.49
CA ASP A 537 -13.75 9.52 -35.16
C ASP A 537 -12.96 10.53 -34.32
N GLY A 538 -12.89 10.29 -33.02
CA GLY A 538 -12.29 11.21 -32.06
C GLY A 538 -10.80 11.49 -32.30
N GLU A 539 -10.09 10.54 -32.90
CA GLU A 539 -8.68 10.69 -33.25
C GLU A 539 -8.47 11.65 -34.46
N LYS A 540 -9.36 11.55 -35.44
CA LYS A 540 -9.30 12.36 -36.64
C LYS A 540 -10.01 13.71 -36.52
N GLN A 541 -11.01 13.77 -35.64
CA GLN A 541 -11.91 14.90 -35.49
C GLN A 541 -12.04 15.35 -34.03
N PRO A 542 -10.92 15.54 -33.28
CA PRO A 542 -10.98 15.91 -31.87
C PRO A 542 -11.69 17.25 -31.61
N HIS A 543 -11.74 18.14 -32.62
CA HIS A 543 -12.44 19.42 -32.54
C HIS A 543 -13.97 19.30 -32.46
N LEU A 544 -14.55 18.12 -32.82
CA LEU A 544 -15.97 17.83 -32.67
C LEU A 544 -16.32 17.35 -31.24
N ILE A 545 -15.33 17.15 -30.39
CA ILE A 545 -15.49 16.79 -29.00
C ILE A 545 -15.21 18.02 -28.14
N ARG A 546 -16.20 18.43 -27.35
CA ARG A 546 -16.11 19.57 -26.45
C ARG A 546 -15.81 19.13 -25.03
N PRO A 547 -14.62 19.42 -24.49
CA PRO A 547 -14.27 19.12 -23.11
C PRO A 547 -14.76 20.22 -22.16
N LEU A 548 -15.29 19.78 -21.00
CA LEU A 548 -15.59 20.61 -19.85
C LEU A 548 -15.02 19.88 -18.62
N GLY A 549 -13.89 20.34 -18.10
CA GLY A 549 -13.16 19.67 -17.00
C GLY A 549 -12.35 18.44 -17.45
N TRP A 550 -12.27 18.15 -18.74
CA TRP A 550 -11.37 17.17 -19.34
C TRP A 550 -10.20 17.86 -20.03
N GLY A 551 -9.03 17.24 -20.00
CA GLY A 551 -7.85 17.72 -20.70
C GLY A 551 -7.13 16.61 -21.46
N PRO A 552 -6.27 16.98 -22.45
CA PRO A 552 -5.41 16.00 -23.09
C PRO A 552 -4.32 15.52 -22.13
N LYS A 553 -4.01 14.23 -22.15
CA LYS A 553 -2.94 13.62 -21.36
C LYS A 553 -2.05 12.78 -22.26
N THR A 554 -0.74 12.94 -22.14
CA THR A 554 0.26 12.22 -22.96
C THR A 554 0.84 11.00 -22.25
N ARG A 555 0.61 10.90 -20.93
CA ARG A 555 1.13 9.79 -20.10
C ARG A 555 0.27 9.54 -18.86
#